data_7f3741d0d2024faaa08d4054106e550d
#
_entry.id   7f3741d0d2024faaa08d4054106e550d
#
_cell.length_a   1.000
_cell.length_b   1.000
_cell.length_c   1.000
_cell.angle_alpha   90.00
_cell.angle_beta   90.00
_cell.angle_gamma   90.00
#
_symmetry.space_group_name_H-M   'P 1'
#
loop_
_entity.id
_entity.type
_entity.pdbx_description
1 polymer ?
#
loop_
_entity_poly.entity_id
_entity_poly.type
_entity_poly.pdbx_seq_one_letter_code
_entity_poly.pdbx_strand_id
1 'polypeptide(L)'
;MKFAFILNFEGLHPDKYNVLCDKGNNYNMVYGVNDMEETEALVKKLAADGYELINLCSAYDADMTAKVAEAGIRTCAADYMESEAAKLDK
;
A
#
# COMPACT_ATOMS: atom_id res chain seq x y z
N MET A 1 10.29 2.34 13.27
CA MET A 1 10.15 2.27 11.81
C MET A 1 8.75 2.65 11.38
N LYS A 2 8.62 3.42 10.33
CA LYS A 2 7.32 3.86 9.81
C LYS A 2 6.95 3.04 8.57
N PHE A 3 5.84 2.34 8.67
CA PHE A 3 5.31 1.52 7.58
C PHE A 3 3.95 2.02 7.15
N ALA A 4 3.56 1.77 5.90
CA ALA A 4 2.20 1.96 5.45
C ALA A 4 1.74 0.75 4.64
N PHE A 5 0.49 0.36 4.86
CA PHE A 5 -0.19 -0.65 4.06
C PHE A 5 -1.28 0.06 3.28
N ILE A 6 -1.33 -0.14 1.97
CA ILE A 6 -2.28 0.57 1.10
C ILE A 6 -3.26 -0.41 0.46
N LEU A 7 -4.54 -0.19 0.69
CA LEU A 7 -5.65 -0.92 0.09
C LEU A 7 -6.21 -0.09 -1.05
N ASN A 8 -6.20 -0.63 -2.26
CA ASN A 8 -6.76 0.04 -3.44
C ASN A 8 -8.12 -0.57 -3.75
N PHE A 9 -9.16 0.19 -3.49
CA PHE A 9 -10.53 -0.27 -3.69
C PHE A 9 -11.41 0.93 -4.00
N GLU A 10 -12.23 0.81 -5.03
CA GLU A 10 -13.11 1.90 -5.45
C GLU A 10 -13.98 2.39 -4.29
N GLY A 11 -14.00 3.69 -4.09
CA GLY A 11 -14.78 4.33 -3.03
C GLY A 11 -14.01 4.60 -1.77
N LEU A 12 -12.80 4.07 -1.59
CA LEU A 12 -11.96 4.41 -0.46
C LEU A 12 -11.19 5.70 -0.77
N HIS A 13 -10.96 6.49 0.26
CA HIS A 13 -10.16 7.72 0.13
C HIS A 13 -9.31 7.86 1.40
N PRO A 14 -8.01 8.20 1.27
CA PRO A 14 -7.09 8.12 2.42
C PRO A 14 -7.38 9.12 3.54
N ASP A 15 -8.11 10.19 3.27
CA ASP A 15 -8.54 11.13 4.30
C ASP A 15 -9.62 10.55 5.23
N LYS A 16 -10.37 9.58 4.75
CA LYS A 16 -11.46 8.93 5.51
C LYS A 16 -11.12 7.51 5.94
N TYR A 17 -10.31 6.82 5.15
CA TYR A 17 -9.97 5.43 5.40
C TYR A 17 -8.50 5.32 5.74
N ASN A 18 -8.19 5.64 6.99
CA ASN A 18 -6.85 5.51 7.53
C ASN A 18 -6.95 5.03 8.98
N VAL A 19 -6.06 4.14 9.35
CA VAL A 19 -6.01 3.58 10.69
C VAL A 19 -4.56 3.53 11.15
N LEU A 20 -4.31 4.06 12.34
CA LEU A 20 -3.00 3.96 12.97
C LEU A 20 -2.96 2.68 13.82
N CYS A 21 -2.01 1.83 13.51
CA CYS A 21 -1.71 0.64 14.31
C CYS A 21 -0.34 0.83 14.94
N ASP A 22 -0.30 1.58 16.03
CA ASP A 22 0.93 1.90 16.74
C ASP A 22 1.18 0.83 17.81
N LYS A 23 2.27 0.12 17.70
CA LYS A 23 2.60 -0.92 18.67
C LYS A 23 4.11 -1.04 18.83
N GLY A 24 4.57 -0.79 20.05
CA GLY A 24 5.99 -0.85 20.37
C GLY A 24 6.76 0.27 19.68
N ASN A 25 7.82 -0.11 18.98
CA ASN A 25 8.70 0.83 18.28
C ASN A 25 8.30 1.04 16.82
N ASN A 26 7.15 0.48 16.39
CA ASN A 26 6.72 0.52 15.00
C ASN A 26 5.49 1.41 14.85
N TYR A 27 5.54 2.29 13.88
CA TYR A 27 4.43 3.15 13.51
C TYR A 27 3.86 2.63 12.18
N ASN A 28 2.66 2.06 12.24
CA ASN A 28 2.01 1.45 11.08
C ASN A 28 0.71 2.16 10.76
N MET A 29 0.58 2.63 9.52
CA MET A 29 -0.67 3.19 9.02
C MET A 29 -1.25 2.26 7.97
N VAL A 30 -2.57 2.13 7.99
CA VAL A 30 -3.32 1.46 6.92
C VAL A 30 -4.17 2.53 6.24
N TYR A 31 -4.01 2.66 4.92
CA TYR A 31 -4.76 3.63 4.13
C TYR A 31 -5.61 2.93 3.09
N GLY A 32 -6.79 3.47 2.83
CA GLY A 32 -7.60 3.07 1.69
C GLY A 32 -7.53 4.15 0.61
N VAL A 33 -7.29 3.76 -0.64
CA VAL A 33 -7.28 4.67 -1.79
C VAL A 33 -8.26 4.19 -2.84
N ASN A 34 -8.78 5.13 -3.61
CA ASN A 34 -9.79 4.85 -4.63
C ASN A 34 -9.19 4.29 -5.92
N ASP A 35 -7.99 4.74 -6.29
CA ASP A 35 -7.37 4.41 -7.57
C ASP A 35 -5.87 4.65 -7.54
N MET A 36 -5.23 4.44 -8.69
CA MET A 36 -3.78 4.60 -8.82
C MET A 36 -3.34 6.05 -8.66
N GLU A 37 -4.14 7.00 -9.11
CA GLU A 37 -3.82 8.42 -8.97
C GLU A 37 -3.73 8.82 -7.49
N GLU A 38 -4.69 8.38 -6.68
CA GLU A 38 -4.64 8.61 -5.24
C GLU A 38 -3.48 7.88 -4.57
N THR A 39 -3.17 6.67 -5.07
CA THR A 39 -2.02 5.91 -4.58
C THR A 39 -0.73 6.71 -4.76
N GLU A 40 -0.49 7.23 -5.96
CA GLU A 40 0.71 7.97 -6.28
C GLU A 40 0.84 9.24 -5.45
N ALA A 41 -0.26 9.97 -5.28
CA ALA A 41 -0.27 11.18 -4.47
C ALA A 41 0.04 10.86 -3.00
N LEU A 42 -0.56 9.80 -2.46
CA LEU A 42 -0.34 9.38 -1.09
C LEU A 42 1.11 8.94 -0.87
N VAL A 43 1.67 8.15 -1.78
CA VAL A 43 3.02 7.62 -1.65
C VAL A 43 4.06 8.75 -1.64
N LYS A 44 3.87 9.77 -2.46
CA LYS A 44 4.75 10.95 -2.46
C LYS A 44 4.73 11.64 -1.10
N LYS A 45 3.55 11.76 -0.51
CA LYS A 45 3.40 12.35 0.81
C LYS A 45 4.07 11.50 1.89
N LEU A 46 3.89 10.18 1.82
CA LEU A 46 4.49 9.27 2.78
C LEU A 46 6.01 9.28 2.68
N ALA A 47 6.56 9.38 1.47
CA ALA A 47 8.00 9.50 1.27
C ALA A 47 8.53 10.75 1.94
N ALA A 48 7.83 11.88 1.78
CA ALA A 48 8.21 13.14 2.42
C ALA A 48 8.11 13.07 3.93
N ASP A 49 7.18 12.27 4.45
CA ASP A 49 6.96 12.10 5.89
C ASP A 49 7.90 11.08 6.55
N GLY A 50 8.83 10.51 5.80
CA GLY A 50 9.83 9.60 6.34
C GLY A 50 9.39 8.15 6.47
N TYR A 51 8.35 7.74 5.78
CA TYR A 51 7.96 6.33 5.73
C TYR A 51 9.03 5.51 5.03
N GLU A 52 9.33 4.34 5.57
CA GLU A 52 10.44 3.51 5.13
C GLU A 52 10.02 2.33 4.26
N LEU A 53 8.79 1.87 4.44
CA LEU A 53 8.28 0.71 3.73
C LEU A 53 6.81 0.88 3.41
N ILE A 54 6.44 0.54 2.19
CA ILE A 54 5.04 0.50 1.76
C ILE A 54 4.72 -0.93 1.31
N ASN A 55 3.60 -1.45 1.83
CA ASN A 55 3.08 -2.75 1.44
C ASN A 55 1.77 -2.53 0.69
N LEU A 56 1.70 -3.02 -0.53
CA LEU A 56 0.54 -2.88 -1.40
C LEU A 56 -0.31 -4.15 -1.37
N CYS A 57 -1.63 -3.99 -1.42
CA CYS A 57 -2.55 -5.12 -1.47
C CYS A 57 -2.51 -5.81 -2.85
N SER A 58 -3.24 -6.92 -2.98
CA SER A 58 -3.25 -7.74 -4.20
C SER A 58 -3.89 -7.06 -5.42
N ALA A 59 -4.49 -5.89 -5.24
CA ALA A 59 -5.05 -5.12 -6.35
C ALA A 59 -3.98 -4.46 -7.23
N TYR A 60 -2.72 -4.45 -6.77
CA TYR A 60 -1.61 -3.84 -7.52
C TYR A 60 -0.86 -4.91 -8.28
N ASP A 61 -0.74 -4.71 -9.60
CA ASP A 61 0.08 -5.60 -10.43
C ASP A 61 1.54 -5.15 -10.45
N ALA A 62 2.38 -5.86 -11.21
CA ALA A 62 3.81 -5.58 -11.26
C ALA A 62 4.11 -4.16 -11.77
N ASP A 63 3.38 -3.71 -12.79
CA ASP A 63 3.61 -2.37 -13.36
C ASP A 63 3.20 -1.27 -12.38
N MET A 64 2.07 -1.44 -11.70
CA MET A 64 1.60 -0.50 -10.69
C MET A 64 2.58 -0.44 -9.51
N THR A 65 3.07 -1.59 -9.08
CA THR A 65 4.04 -1.68 -7.99
C THR A 65 5.34 -0.98 -8.35
N ALA A 66 5.85 -1.18 -9.57
CA ALA A 66 7.05 -0.51 -10.05
C ALA A 66 6.87 1.01 -10.08
N LYS A 67 5.68 1.47 -10.47
CA LYS A 67 5.38 2.89 -10.52
C LYS A 67 5.36 3.51 -9.12
N VAL A 68 4.80 2.80 -8.14
CA VAL A 68 4.82 3.24 -6.75
C VAL A 68 6.26 3.32 -6.24
N ALA A 69 7.09 2.34 -6.57
CA ALA A 69 8.48 2.31 -6.14
C ALA A 69 9.31 3.48 -6.67
N GLU A 70 8.88 4.14 -7.74
CA GLU A 70 9.56 5.32 -8.27
C GLU A 70 9.61 6.48 -7.27
N ALA A 71 8.74 6.49 -6.28
CA ALA A 71 8.76 7.51 -5.22
C ALA A 71 9.96 7.37 -4.27
N GLY A 72 10.74 6.31 -4.40
CA GLY A 72 11.95 6.10 -3.60
C GLY A 72 11.74 5.41 -2.26
N ILE A 73 10.53 4.94 -1.99
CA ILE A 73 10.25 4.15 -0.79
C ILE A 73 10.35 2.67 -1.15
N ARG A 74 10.91 1.88 -0.24
CA ARG A 74 10.91 0.44 -0.40
C ARG A 74 9.48 -0.06 -0.48
N THR A 75 9.15 -0.78 -1.55
CA THR A 75 7.78 -1.17 -1.85
C THR A 75 7.70 -2.68 -2.03
N CYS A 76 6.70 -3.31 -1.43
CA CYS A 76 6.41 -4.71 -1.66
C CYS A 76 4.92 -4.89 -1.95
N ALA A 77 4.57 -5.98 -2.62
CA ALA A 77 3.20 -6.30 -2.97
C ALA A 77 2.87 -7.73 -2.57
N ALA A 78 1.58 -8.01 -2.44
CA ALA A 78 1.10 -9.31 -1.98
C ALA A 78 0.94 -10.30 -3.14
N ASP A 79 2.01 -10.53 -3.89
CA ASP A 79 1.99 -11.38 -5.09
C ASP A 79 1.52 -12.80 -4.82
N TYR A 80 1.88 -13.33 -3.66
CA TYR A 80 1.55 -14.69 -3.30
C TYR A 80 0.04 -14.92 -3.17
N MET A 81 -0.73 -13.85 -2.98
CA MET A 81 -2.20 -13.95 -2.85
C MET A 81 -2.83 -14.53 -4.10
N GLU A 82 -2.38 -14.09 -5.28
CA GLU A 82 -2.91 -14.60 -6.54
C GLU A 82 -2.61 -16.09 -6.73
N SER A 83 -1.38 -16.50 -6.43
CA SER A 83 -1.01 -17.90 -6.57
C SER A 83 -1.74 -18.79 -5.58
N GLU A 84 -2.01 -18.32 -4.38
CA GLU A 84 -2.79 -19.09 -3.39
C GLU A 84 -4.27 -19.13 -3.77
N ALA A 85 -4.82 -18.01 -4.26
CA ALA A 85 -6.20 -17.95 -4.73
C ALA A 85 -6.45 -18.89 -5.91
N ALA A 86 -5.50 -19.01 -6.82
CA ALA A 86 -5.59 -19.92 -7.97
C ALA A 86 -5.72 -21.38 -7.53
N LYS A 87 -5.15 -21.73 -6.39
CA LYS A 87 -5.25 -23.10 -5.85
C LYS A 87 -6.66 -23.44 -5.36
N LEU A 88 -7.44 -22.42 -5.01
CA LEU A 88 -8.80 -22.58 -4.52
C LEU A 88 -9.83 -22.75 -5.64
N ASP A 89 -9.48 -22.37 -6.86
CA ASP A 89 -10.36 -22.42 -8.02
C ASP A 89 -10.44 -23.78 -8.69
N LYS A 90 -10.12 -24.82 -7.98
CA LYS A 90 -10.14 -26.18 -8.53
C LYS A 90 -11.37 -26.97 -8.16
#